data_19c939c57f489317fe92f825281fb095
#
_entry.id   19c939c57f489317fe92f825281fb095
#
_cell.length_a   1.000
_cell.length_b   1.000
_cell.length_c   1.000
_cell.angle_alpha   90.00
_cell.angle_beta   90.00
_cell.angle_gamma   90.00
#
_symmetry.space_group_name_H-M   'P 1'
#
loop_
_entity.id
_entity.type
_entity.pdbx_description
1 polymer ?
#
loop_
_entity_poly.entity_id
_entity_poly.type
_entity_poly.pdbx_seq_one_letter_code
_entity_poly.pdbx_strand_id
1 'polypeptide(L)'
;MNKRDLKKTINYVCSELFAECVAASLYSGHANEENVNALLASILNTHSDYLQRVSHPEPGLEPKQYYQHLVKEFNKSVGEIIDQISYNH
;
A
#
# COMPACT_ATOMS: atom_id res chain seq x y z
N MET A 1 -5.99 -16.07 7.80
CA MET A 1 -6.44 -14.67 7.89
C MET A 1 -7.75 -14.53 7.12
N ASN A 2 -8.77 -13.98 7.74
CA ASN A 2 -10.06 -13.80 7.05
C ASN A 2 -10.10 -12.44 6.33
N LYS A 3 -11.15 -12.23 5.53
CA LYS A 3 -11.32 -10.98 4.77
C LYS A 3 -11.25 -9.74 5.64
N ARG A 4 -11.92 -9.80 6.79
CA ARG A 4 -12.01 -8.65 7.70
C ARG A 4 -10.64 -8.27 8.24
N ASP A 5 -9.86 -9.26 8.69
CA ASP A 5 -8.53 -9.03 9.22
C ASP A 5 -7.59 -8.51 8.14
N LEU A 6 -7.70 -9.07 6.93
CA LEU A 6 -6.88 -8.66 5.81
C LEU A 6 -7.17 -7.20 5.41
N LYS A 7 -8.44 -6.81 5.38
CA LYS A 7 -8.82 -5.42 5.11
C LYS A 7 -8.29 -4.48 6.17
N LYS A 8 -8.36 -4.86 7.44
CA LYS A 8 -7.81 -4.06 8.54
C LYS A 8 -6.31 -3.87 8.39
N THR A 9 -5.60 -4.94 8.03
CA THR A 9 -4.16 -4.88 7.82
C THR A 9 -3.80 -3.93 6.68
N ILE A 10 -4.50 -4.05 5.55
CA ILE A 10 -4.29 -3.18 4.40
C ILE A 10 -4.55 -1.71 4.78
N ASN A 11 -5.65 -1.44 5.47
CA ASN A 11 -5.97 -0.08 5.95
C ASN A 11 -4.89 0.47 6.86
N TYR A 12 -4.44 -0.33 7.81
CA TYR A 12 -3.42 0.08 8.77
C TYR A 12 -2.09 0.40 8.06
N VAL A 13 -1.62 -0.51 7.23
CA VAL A 13 -0.33 -0.36 6.55
C VAL A 13 -0.36 0.85 5.61
N CYS A 14 -1.42 1.01 4.83
CA CYS A 14 -1.52 2.14 3.90
C CYS A 14 -1.63 3.47 4.65
N SER A 15 -2.32 3.51 5.79
CA SER A 15 -2.38 4.70 6.63
C SER A 15 -1.00 5.07 7.17
N GLU A 16 -0.21 4.09 7.60
CA GLU A 16 1.15 4.31 8.07
C GLU A 16 2.05 4.83 6.94
N LEU A 17 1.93 4.26 5.74
CA LEU A 17 2.70 4.71 4.59
C LEU A 17 2.36 6.16 4.23
N PHE A 18 1.08 6.49 4.26
CA PHE A 18 0.62 7.85 3.96
C PHE A 18 1.21 8.83 4.97
N ALA A 19 1.12 8.53 6.26
CA ALA A 19 1.67 9.36 7.33
C ALA A 19 3.20 9.51 7.20
N GLU A 20 3.90 8.42 6.89
CA GLU A 20 5.35 8.44 6.67
C GLU A 20 5.73 9.33 5.50
N CYS A 21 5.00 9.24 4.41
CA CYS A 21 5.25 10.06 3.22
C CYS A 21 5.05 11.54 3.53
N VAL A 22 3.99 11.88 4.24
CA VAL A 22 3.71 13.27 4.63
C VAL A 22 4.79 13.78 5.59
N ALA A 23 5.14 13.00 6.60
CA ALA A 23 6.18 13.36 7.56
C ALA A 23 7.51 13.59 6.87
N ALA A 24 7.89 12.70 5.95
CA ALA A 24 9.13 12.82 5.19
C ALA A 24 9.17 14.11 4.39
N SER A 25 8.06 14.46 3.75
CA SER A 25 7.97 15.67 2.95
C SER A 25 8.12 16.93 3.80
N LEU A 26 7.61 16.90 5.03
CA LEU A 26 7.71 18.04 5.94
C LEU A 26 9.14 18.20 6.50
N TYR A 27 9.79 17.07 6.80
CA TYR A 27 11.12 17.10 7.40
C TYR A 27 12.23 17.43 6.40
N SER A 28 12.10 16.97 5.17
CA SER A 28 13.19 17.12 4.20
C SER A 28 13.42 18.56 3.76
N GLY A 29 12.39 19.39 3.78
CA GLY A 29 12.47 20.77 3.33
C GLY A 29 12.82 20.95 1.86
N HIS A 30 13.23 19.88 1.19
CA HIS A 30 13.66 19.86 -0.20
C HIS A 30 12.87 18.88 -1.05
N ALA A 31 11.78 18.33 -0.49
CA ALA A 31 10.98 17.37 -1.21
C ALA A 31 10.34 18.01 -2.44
N ASN A 32 10.51 17.37 -3.59
CA ASN A 32 9.82 17.78 -4.80
C ASN A 32 8.32 17.49 -4.61
N GLU A 33 7.52 18.53 -4.64
CA GLU A 33 6.08 18.44 -4.41
C GLU A 33 5.40 17.47 -5.39
N GLU A 34 5.83 17.45 -6.65
CA GLU A 34 5.31 16.51 -7.65
C GLU A 34 5.60 15.07 -7.26
N ASN A 35 6.80 14.78 -6.78
CA ASN A 35 7.19 13.44 -6.35
C ASN A 35 6.40 13.01 -5.13
N VAL A 36 6.19 13.92 -4.18
CA VAL A 36 5.38 13.63 -2.99
C VAL A 36 3.94 13.32 -3.38
N ASN A 37 3.36 14.15 -4.24
CA ASN A 37 1.99 13.94 -4.71
C ASN A 37 1.86 12.63 -5.48
N ALA A 38 2.84 12.28 -6.29
CA ALA A 38 2.85 11.00 -7.01
C ALA A 38 2.90 9.81 -6.05
N LEU A 39 3.71 9.89 -5.00
CA LEU A 39 3.78 8.85 -3.97
C LEU A 39 2.48 8.71 -3.21
N LEU A 40 1.87 9.83 -2.81
CA LEU A 40 0.58 9.82 -2.12
C LEU A 40 -0.49 9.18 -3.00
N ALA A 41 -0.52 9.52 -4.29
CA ALA A 41 -1.45 8.92 -5.24
C ALA A 41 -1.22 7.42 -5.38
N SER A 42 0.05 6.98 -5.43
CA SER A 42 0.40 5.56 -5.48
C SER A 42 -0.11 4.80 -4.26
N ILE A 43 0.04 5.41 -3.07
CA ILE A 43 -0.44 4.80 -1.82
C ILE A 43 -1.96 4.64 -1.85
N LEU A 44 -2.67 5.69 -2.28
CA LEU A 44 -4.13 5.65 -2.37
C LEU A 44 -4.60 4.63 -3.39
N ASN A 45 -3.94 4.55 -4.54
CA ASN A 45 -4.28 3.57 -5.58
C ASN A 45 -4.02 2.14 -5.11
N THR A 46 -2.91 1.90 -4.44
CA THR A 46 -2.57 0.60 -3.87
C THR A 46 -3.61 0.20 -2.83
N HIS A 47 -3.97 1.11 -1.95
CA HIS A 47 -4.99 0.88 -0.93
C HIS A 47 -6.32 0.46 -1.54
N SER A 48 -6.82 1.24 -2.49
CA SER A 48 -8.09 0.97 -3.17
C SER A 48 -8.05 -0.36 -3.94
N ASP A 49 -6.97 -0.59 -4.69
CA ASP A 49 -6.81 -1.79 -5.51
C ASP A 49 -6.84 -3.07 -4.65
N TYR A 50 -6.06 -3.09 -3.57
CA TYR A 50 -5.99 -4.29 -2.74
C TYR A 50 -7.25 -4.51 -1.92
N LEU A 51 -7.94 -3.45 -1.50
CA LEU A 51 -9.25 -3.60 -0.85
C LEU A 51 -10.26 -4.23 -1.80
N GLN A 52 -10.26 -3.82 -3.08
CA GLN A 52 -11.14 -4.40 -4.08
C GLN A 52 -10.80 -5.87 -4.32
N ARG A 53 -9.53 -6.21 -4.40
CA ARG A 53 -9.10 -7.60 -4.60
C ARG A 53 -9.52 -8.50 -3.44
N VAL A 54 -9.50 -7.99 -2.21
CA VAL A 54 -9.97 -8.76 -1.04
C VAL A 54 -11.48 -8.98 -1.14
N SER A 55 -12.22 -7.98 -1.58
CA SER A 55 -13.69 -8.03 -1.67
C SER A 55 -14.18 -8.87 -2.85
N HIS A 56 -13.39 -8.98 -3.92
CA HIS A 56 -13.76 -9.66 -5.16
C HIS A 56 -12.70 -10.70 -5.55
N PRO A 57 -12.63 -11.82 -4.79
CA PRO A 57 -11.66 -12.86 -5.13
C PRO A 57 -11.96 -13.48 -6.49
N GLU A 58 -10.90 -13.91 -7.17
CA GLU A 58 -11.01 -14.50 -8.50
C GLU A 58 -11.75 -15.84 -8.46
N PRO A 59 -12.84 -16.03 -9.26
CA PRO A 59 -13.55 -17.29 -9.31
C PRO A 59 -12.63 -18.40 -9.83
N GLY A 60 -12.78 -19.59 -9.25
CA GLY A 60 -11.99 -20.74 -9.67
C GLY A 60 -10.69 -20.94 -8.91
N LEU A 61 -10.23 -19.96 -8.16
CA LEU A 61 -9.07 -20.10 -7.28
C LEU A 61 -9.51 -20.46 -5.87
N GLU A 62 -8.73 -21.33 -5.23
CA GLU A 62 -8.97 -21.62 -3.82
C GLU A 62 -8.73 -20.36 -3.00
N PRO A 63 -9.67 -19.97 -2.10
CA PRO A 63 -9.56 -18.72 -1.36
C PRO A 63 -8.26 -18.58 -0.58
N LYS A 64 -7.78 -19.65 0.03
CA LYS A 64 -6.54 -19.62 0.79
C LYS A 64 -5.34 -19.27 -0.08
N GLN A 65 -5.24 -19.90 -1.26
CA GLN A 65 -4.16 -19.62 -2.20
C GLN A 65 -4.24 -18.22 -2.75
N TYR A 66 -5.45 -17.77 -3.06
CA TYR A 66 -5.69 -16.43 -3.57
C TYR A 66 -5.21 -15.37 -2.58
N TYR A 67 -5.59 -15.51 -1.30
CA TYR A 67 -5.22 -14.52 -0.29
C TYR A 67 -3.73 -14.58 0.06
N GLN A 68 -3.12 -15.75 0.03
CA GLN A 68 -1.68 -15.87 0.24
C GLN A 68 -0.90 -15.13 -0.86
N HIS A 69 -1.32 -15.29 -2.09
CA HIS A 69 -0.72 -14.60 -3.23
C HIS A 69 -0.92 -13.08 -3.13
N LEU A 70 -2.13 -12.67 -2.77
CA LEU A 70 -2.48 -11.27 -2.60
C LEU A 70 -1.61 -10.61 -1.53
N VAL A 71 -1.40 -11.26 -0.40
CA VAL A 71 -0.53 -10.75 0.67
C VAL A 71 0.90 -10.59 0.19
N LYS A 72 1.41 -11.56 -0.57
CA LYS A 72 2.76 -11.46 -1.13
C LYS A 72 2.90 -10.26 -2.07
N GLU A 73 1.94 -10.07 -2.95
CA GLU A 73 1.94 -8.93 -3.87
C GLU A 73 1.79 -7.61 -3.14
N PHE A 74 0.92 -7.57 -2.13
CA PHE A 74 0.75 -6.37 -1.31
C PHE A 74 2.05 -5.99 -0.61
N ASN A 75 2.71 -6.95 0.02
CA ASN A 75 3.98 -6.71 0.71
C ASN A 75 5.06 -6.21 -0.26
N LYS A 76 5.08 -6.74 -1.48
CA LYS A 76 6.01 -6.28 -2.51
C LYS A 76 5.74 -4.83 -2.88
N SER A 77 4.47 -4.48 -3.09
CA SER A 77 4.08 -3.10 -3.41
C SER A 77 4.43 -2.14 -2.28
N VAL A 78 4.19 -2.55 -1.04
CA VAL A 78 4.55 -1.76 0.15
C VAL A 78 6.06 -1.53 0.20
N GLY A 79 6.85 -2.56 -0.03
CA GLY A 79 8.31 -2.45 -0.05
C GLY A 79 8.81 -1.47 -1.10
N GLU A 80 8.21 -1.50 -2.28
CA GLU A 80 8.56 -0.56 -3.36
C GLU A 80 8.24 0.88 -2.98
N ILE A 81 7.10 1.11 -2.32
CA ILE A 81 6.71 2.44 -1.86
C ILE A 81 7.66 2.92 -0.77
N ILE A 82 8.02 2.06 0.19
CA ILE A 82 8.99 2.40 1.24
C ILE A 82 10.32 2.80 0.64
N ASP A 83 10.79 2.05 -0.35
CA ASP A 83 12.04 2.36 -1.04
C ASP A 83 11.99 3.73 -1.71
N GLN A 84 10.86 4.07 -2.33
CA GLN A 84 10.67 5.38 -2.96
C GLN A 84 10.65 6.51 -1.93
N ILE A 85 10.00 6.31 -0.79
CA ILE A 85 9.99 7.30 0.29
C ILE A 85 11.42 7.55 0.77
N SER A 86 12.19 6.48 1.00
CA SER A 86 13.57 6.56 1.45
C SER A 86 14.47 7.24 0.42
N TYR A 87 14.26 6.92 -0.85
CA TYR A 87 15.06 7.47 -1.93
C TYR A 87 14.87 8.99 -2.10
N ASN A 88 13.65 9.47 -1.86
CA ASN A 88 13.31 10.89 -2.05
C ASN A 88 13.66 11.75 -0.83
N HIS A 89 14.29 11.17 0.16
CA HIS A 89 14.83 11.91 1.29
C HIS A 89 16.20 12.53 0.97
#